data_fbf78c97400aa58eab5a759a7b0a430d
#
_entry.id   fbf78c97400aa58eab5a759a7b0a430d
#
_cell.length_a   1.000
_cell.length_b   1.000
_cell.length_c   1.000
_cell.angle_alpha   90.00
_cell.angle_beta   90.00
_cell.angle_gamma   90.00
#
_symmetry.space_group_name_H-M   'P 1'
#
loop_
_entity.id
_entity.type
_entity.pdbx_description
1 polymer ?
#
loop_
_entity_poly.entity_id
_entity_poly.type
_entity_poly.pdbx_seq_one_letter_code
_entity_poly.pdbx_strand_id
1 'polypeptide(L)'
;RRSSDLQAQADQAHARFKDKTSDFLSMLKLWDYIKQTRNEQSGNKFRKRMKQEFLHYMRIREWFDLVRQLKDVAKQLGWTYQEGTERRSDDIHMSLLSGLLSNIGARDGNSKEFQGARNTRFLVFPGSALAKKPPEFLMAAELVETSRLWARDVAAIDPAWVEKLGADLLKHNYSEPTWSRKRAAAIAHQKSTLYGVPIVADRTVPYHRVDPSAARDMFIRNALIAGDW
;
A
#
# COMPACT_ATOMS: atom_id res chain seq x y z
N ARG A 1 26.19 -22.45 -14.65
CA ARG A 1 27.08 -21.28 -14.41
C ARG A 1 26.73 -20.09 -15.32
N ARG A 2 26.62 -20.26 -16.66
CA ARG A 2 26.27 -19.13 -17.58
C ARG A 2 24.90 -18.48 -17.30
N SER A 3 23.89 -19.24 -16.88
CA SER A 3 22.56 -18.70 -16.60
C SER A 3 22.54 -17.84 -15.33
N SER A 4 23.25 -18.25 -14.28
CA SER A 4 23.37 -17.48 -13.02
C SER A 4 24.13 -16.17 -13.20
N ASP A 5 25.15 -16.15 -14.08
CA ASP A 5 25.93 -14.95 -14.36
C ASP A 5 25.13 -13.90 -15.14
N LEU A 6 24.30 -14.34 -16.10
CA LEU A 6 23.38 -13.47 -16.83
C LEU A 6 22.28 -12.91 -15.93
N GLN A 7 21.77 -13.72 -15.01
CA GLN A 7 20.79 -13.29 -14.02
C GLN A 7 21.36 -12.18 -13.13
N ALA A 8 22.58 -12.38 -12.62
CA ALA A 8 23.26 -11.38 -11.77
C ALA A 8 23.51 -10.07 -12.52
N GLN A 9 23.92 -10.14 -13.81
CA GLN A 9 24.10 -8.94 -14.64
C GLN A 9 22.76 -8.21 -14.89
N ALA A 10 21.67 -8.94 -15.16
CA ALA A 10 20.34 -8.36 -15.31
C ALA A 10 19.88 -7.69 -14.02
N ASP A 11 20.03 -8.35 -12.88
CA ASP A 11 19.68 -7.80 -11.58
C ASP A 11 20.45 -6.53 -11.25
N GLN A 12 21.74 -6.49 -11.59
CA GLN A 12 22.57 -5.29 -11.44
C GLN A 12 22.11 -4.16 -12.36
N ALA A 13 21.84 -4.46 -13.63
CA ALA A 13 21.35 -3.46 -14.59
C ALA A 13 20.00 -2.85 -14.16
N HIS A 14 19.11 -3.66 -13.58
CA HIS A 14 17.79 -3.24 -13.15
C HIS A 14 17.73 -2.64 -11.76
N ALA A 15 18.79 -2.78 -10.94
CA ALA A 15 18.85 -2.26 -9.57
C ALA A 15 18.58 -0.74 -9.48
N ARG A 16 18.97 0.03 -10.51
CA ARG A 16 18.74 1.49 -10.61
C ARG A 16 17.25 1.88 -10.63
N PHE A 17 16.37 0.99 -11.06
CA PHE A 17 14.94 1.24 -11.11
C PHE A 17 14.23 0.88 -9.81
N LYS A 18 14.88 0.15 -8.90
CA LYS A 18 14.26 -0.29 -7.66
C LYS A 18 13.99 0.88 -6.73
N ASP A 19 12.74 0.97 -6.28
CA ASP A 19 12.31 1.82 -5.19
C ASP A 19 12.20 0.99 -3.91
N LYS A 20 12.70 1.52 -2.79
CA LYS A 20 12.75 0.77 -1.52
C LYS A 20 11.41 0.67 -0.82
N THR A 21 10.44 1.46 -1.24
CA THR A 21 9.13 1.57 -0.60
C THR A 21 7.98 1.06 -1.45
N SER A 22 8.22 0.88 -2.78
CA SER A 22 7.15 0.55 -3.70
C SER A 22 7.64 -0.12 -4.98
N ASP A 23 7.14 -1.31 -5.26
CA ASP A 23 7.36 -1.97 -6.55
C ASP A 23 6.63 -1.24 -7.69
N PHE A 24 5.51 -0.54 -7.39
CA PHE A 24 4.81 0.29 -8.38
C PHE A 24 5.65 1.49 -8.80
N LEU A 25 6.32 2.14 -7.86
CA LEU A 25 7.26 3.23 -8.19
C LEU A 25 8.48 2.70 -8.95
N SER A 26 8.93 1.49 -8.67
CA SER A 26 9.99 0.82 -9.45
C SER A 26 9.57 0.65 -10.91
N MET A 27 8.35 0.18 -11.15
CA MET A 27 7.79 0.07 -12.51
C MET A 27 7.66 1.43 -13.18
N LEU A 28 7.26 2.47 -12.44
CA LEU A 28 7.13 3.82 -12.97
C LEU A 28 8.49 4.41 -13.39
N LYS A 29 9.53 4.19 -12.60
CA LYS A 29 10.91 4.58 -12.96
C LYS A 29 11.38 3.89 -14.25
N LEU A 30 11.10 2.59 -14.36
CA LEU A 30 11.40 1.83 -15.58
C LEU A 30 10.61 2.36 -16.79
N TRP A 31 9.33 2.64 -16.62
CA TRP A 31 8.48 3.21 -17.66
C TRP A 31 9.01 4.56 -18.18
N ASP A 32 9.36 5.47 -17.27
CA ASP A 32 9.87 6.78 -17.64
C ASP A 32 11.20 6.68 -18.39
N TYR A 33 12.09 5.78 -17.94
CA TYR A 33 13.34 5.49 -18.64
C TYR A 33 13.09 4.95 -20.07
N ILE A 34 12.19 3.99 -20.22
CA ILE A 34 11.86 3.40 -21.52
C ILE A 34 11.24 4.45 -22.45
N LYS A 35 10.32 5.29 -21.96
CA LYS A 35 9.72 6.40 -22.71
C LYS A 35 10.78 7.37 -23.21
N GLN A 36 11.65 7.80 -22.31
CA GLN A 36 12.73 8.73 -22.66
C GLN A 36 13.65 8.13 -23.70
N THR A 37 14.13 6.91 -23.50
CA THR A 37 15.03 6.22 -24.44
C THR A 37 14.40 6.05 -25.82
N ARG A 38 13.09 5.73 -25.86
CA ARG A 38 12.35 5.61 -27.13
C ARG A 38 12.26 6.94 -27.89
N ASN A 39 12.11 8.05 -27.17
CA ASN A 39 12.04 9.38 -27.80
C ASN A 39 13.39 9.85 -28.30
N GLU A 40 14.49 9.44 -27.68
CA GLU A 40 15.86 9.85 -28.01
C GLU A 40 16.49 9.00 -29.13
N GLN A 41 15.98 7.81 -29.41
CA GLN A 41 16.63 6.84 -30.29
C GLN A 41 15.71 6.34 -31.41
N SER A 42 16.30 6.06 -32.60
CA SER A 42 15.59 5.36 -33.67
C SER A 42 15.18 3.93 -33.25
N GLY A 43 14.14 3.39 -33.89
CA GLY A 43 13.58 2.08 -33.53
C GLY A 43 14.60 0.94 -33.42
N ASN A 44 15.57 0.88 -34.33
CA ASN A 44 16.62 -0.16 -34.33
C ASN A 44 17.61 0.05 -33.19
N LYS A 45 18.01 1.29 -32.88
CA LYS A 45 18.88 1.62 -31.76
C LYS A 45 18.19 1.33 -30.45
N PHE A 46 16.93 1.73 -30.33
CA PHE A 46 16.10 1.45 -29.16
C PHE A 46 16.00 -0.06 -28.87
N ARG A 47 15.66 -0.87 -29.92
CA ARG A 47 15.59 -2.33 -29.76
C ARG A 47 16.91 -2.94 -29.30
N LYS A 48 18.03 -2.50 -29.87
CA LYS A 48 19.37 -2.96 -29.48
C LYS A 48 19.67 -2.59 -28.02
N ARG A 49 19.34 -1.35 -27.62
CA ARG A 49 19.52 -0.86 -26.25
C ARG A 49 18.74 -1.67 -25.24
N MET A 50 17.45 -1.93 -25.49
CA MET A 50 16.63 -2.75 -24.59
C MET A 50 17.22 -4.14 -24.39
N LYS A 51 17.68 -4.79 -25.48
CA LYS A 51 18.33 -6.09 -25.40
C LYS A 51 19.64 -6.07 -24.59
N GLN A 52 20.46 -5.03 -24.76
CA GLN A 52 21.70 -4.85 -24.00
C GLN A 52 21.46 -4.69 -22.49
N GLU A 53 20.31 -4.13 -22.12
CA GLU A 53 19.91 -3.91 -20.74
C GLU A 53 19.01 -5.03 -20.18
N PHE A 54 18.99 -6.19 -20.84
CA PHE A 54 18.18 -7.36 -20.44
C PHE A 54 16.67 -7.08 -20.38
N LEU A 55 16.18 -6.09 -21.14
CA LEU A 55 14.76 -5.77 -21.25
C LEU A 55 14.15 -6.42 -22.48
N HIS A 56 13.01 -7.09 -22.27
CA HIS A 56 12.34 -7.83 -23.33
C HIS A 56 11.54 -6.89 -24.25
N TYR A 57 12.06 -6.61 -25.44
CA TYR A 57 11.49 -5.63 -26.36
C TYR A 57 10.01 -5.87 -26.71
N MET A 58 9.58 -7.11 -26.91
CA MET A 58 8.18 -7.42 -27.21
C MET A 58 7.25 -7.07 -26.05
N ARG A 59 7.65 -7.37 -24.80
CA ARG A 59 6.89 -6.98 -23.61
C ARG A 59 6.80 -5.46 -23.44
N ILE A 60 7.84 -4.74 -23.83
CA ILE A 60 7.83 -3.26 -23.84
C ILE A 60 6.81 -2.75 -24.87
N ARG A 61 6.74 -3.34 -26.06
CA ARG A 61 5.73 -2.98 -27.06
C ARG A 61 4.31 -3.23 -26.56
N GLU A 62 4.07 -4.43 -26.01
CA GLU A 62 2.78 -4.76 -25.37
C GLU A 62 2.41 -3.75 -24.29
N TRP A 63 3.37 -3.31 -23.48
CA TRP A 63 3.16 -2.31 -22.46
C TRP A 63 2.75 -0.94 -23.04
N PHE A 64 3.43 -0.48 -24.07
CA PHE A 64 3.03 0.75 -24.77
C PHE A 64 1.62 0.65 -25.38
N ASP A 65 1.29 -0.50 -25.96
CA ASP A 65 -0.02 -0.72 -26.55
C ASP A 65 -1.11 -0.75 -25.48
N LEU A 66 -0.87 -1.39 -24.33
CA LEU A 66 -1.77 -1.40 -23.21
C LEU A 66 -2.01 0.02 -22.64
N VAL A 67 -0.94 0.80 -22.45
CA VAL A 67 -1.08 2.18 -21.97
C VAL A 67 -1.90 3.03 -22.94
N ARG A 68 -1.72 2.85 -24.25
CA ARG A 68 -2.53 3.54 -25.27
C ARG A 68 -4.00 3.16 -25.15
N GLN A 69 -4.31 1.87 -25.08
CA GLN A 69 -5.68 1.38 -24.90
C GLN A 69 -6.33 1.96 -23.64
N LEU A 70 -5.61 1.98 -22.51
CA LEU A 70 -6.12 2.56 -21.26
C LEU A 70 -6.39 4.07 -21.38
N LYS A 71 -5.53 4.80 -22.08
CA LYS A 71 -5.77 6.24 -22.38
C LYS A 71 -7.01 6.45 -23.24
N ASP A 72 -7.24 5.60 -24.23
CA ASP A 72 -8.43 5.67 -25.08
C ASP A 72 -9.71 5.39 -24.29
N VAL A 73 -9.68 4.39 -23.42
CA VAL A 73 -10.81 4.10 -22.50
C VAL A 73 -11.06 5.26 -21.55
N ALA A 74 -10.02 5.83 -20.94
CA ALA A 74 -10.15 6.99 -20.06
C ALA A 74 -10.80 8.18 -20.77
N LYS A 75 -10.39 8.44 -22.03
CA LYS A 75 -10.99 9.48 -22.87
C LYS A 75 -12.46 9.22 -23.18
N GLN A 76 -12.83 7.97 -23.48
CA GLN A 76 -14.26 7.58 -23.70
C GLN A 76 -15.10 7.78 -22.44
N LEU A 77 -14.51 7.61 -21.24
CA LEU A 77 -15.16 7.87 -19.96
C LEU A 77 -15.20 9.36 -19.59
N GLY A 78 -14.67 10.25 -20.44
CA GLY A 78 -14.62 11.70 -20.18
C GLY A 78 -13.54 12.10 -19.19
N TRP A 79 -12.58 11.22 -18.88
CA TRP A 79 -11.47 11.54 -17.98
C TRP A 79 -10.41 12.36 -18.71
N THR A 80 -9.95 13.41 -18.04
CA THR A 80 -8.87 14.26 -18.56
C THR A 80 -7.52 13.70 -18.12
N TYR A 81 -6.68 13.37 -19.08
CA TYR A 81 -5.30 12.97 -18.84
C TYR A 81 -4.40 14.20 -18.94
N GLN A 82 -3.70 14.53 -17.86
CA GLN A 82 -2.73 15.62 -17.83
C GLN A 82 -1.31 15.03 -17.86
N GLU A 83 -0.55 15.37 -18.91
CA GLU A 83 0.88 15.07 -18.96
C GLU A 83 1.68 16.18 -18.26
N GLY A 84 2.77 15.83 -17.61
CA GLY A 84 3.72 16.79 -17.06
C GLY A 84 3.37 17.37 -15.68
N THR A 85 2.32 16.90 -15.02
CA THR A 85 2.07 17.25 -13.62
C THR A 85 3.02 16.50 -12.69
N GLU A 86 3.44 17.16 -11.61
CA GLU A 86 4.24 16.52 -10.56
C GLU A 86 3.48 15.30 -10.00
N ARG A 87 4.13 14.14 -10.04
CA ARG A 87 3.54 12.90 -9.55
C ARG A 87 3.81 12.77 -8.06
N ARG A 88 2.77 12.87 -7.27
CA ARG A 88 2.85 12.62 -5.83
C ARG A 88 2.69 11.12 -5.57
N SER A 89 3.69 10.51 -4.93
CA SER A 89 3.69 9.07 -4.66
C SER A 89 2.49 8.62 -3.83
N ASP A 90 2.06 9.44 -2.86
CA ASP A 90 0.92 9.15 -2.01
C ASP A 90 -0.39 9.09 -2.80
N ASP A 91 -0.59 10.00 -3.75
CA ASP A 91 -1.79 10.03 -4.60
C ASP A 91 -1.85 8.79 -5.51
N ILE A 92 -0.69 8.36 -6.04
CA ILE A 92 -0.59 7.11 -6.82
C ILE A 92 -0.97 5.91 -5.94
N HIS A 93 -0.38 5.81 -4.74
CA HIS A 93 -0.62 4.69 -3.85
C HIS A 93 -2.05 4.67 -3.31
N MET A 94 -2.62 5.82 -2.95
CA MET A 94 -4.02 5.91 -2.52
C MET A 94 -4.99 5.51 -3.63
N SER A 95 -4.72 5.91 -4.88
CA SER A 95 -5.52 5.51 -6.03
C SER A 95 -5.50 4.00 -6.26
N LEU A 96 -4.31 3.38 -6.16
CA LEU A 96 -4.17 1.92 -6.25
C LEU A 96 -4.84 1.22 -5.05
N LEU A 97 -4.64 1.73 -3.84
CA LEU A 97 -5.19 1.16 -2.61
C LEU A 97 -6.73 1.12 -2.64
N SER A 98 -7.38 2.08 -3.27
CA SER A 98 -8.85 2.08 -3.40
C SER A 98 -9.40 0.81 -4.06
N GLY A 99 -8.63 0.20 -4.97
CA GLY A 99 -8.96 -1.08 -5.61
C GLY A 99 -8.32 -2.31 -4.95
N LEU A 100 -7.44 -2.13 -3.96
CA LEU A 100 -6.63 -3.19 -3.35
C LEU A 100 -6.86 -3.35 -1.84
N LEU A 101 -7.95 -2.83 -1.30
CA LEU A 101 -8.28 -2.91 0.14
C LEU A 101 -8.38 -4.35 0.66
N SER A 102 -8.69 -5.32 -0.18
CA SER A 102 -8.69 -6.75 0.17
C SER A 102 -7.29 -7.39 0.17
N ASN A 103 -6.29 -6.72 -0.39
CA ASN A 103 -4.93 -7.22 -0.56
C ASN A 103 -3.92 -6.47 0.32
N ILE A 104 -4.37 -5.97 1.45
CA ILE A 104 -3.49 -5.33 2.45
C ILE A 104 -2.99 -6.35 3.45
N GLY A 105 -1.89 -6.03 4.10
CA GLY A 105 -1.35 -6.82 5.20
C GLY A 105 -0.71 -5.95 6.27
N ALA A 106 -0.81 -6.42 7.50
CA ALA A 106 -0.13 -5.87 8.66
C ALA A 106 0.90 -6.88 9.16
N ARG A 107 2.12 -6.42 9.42
CA ARG A 107 3.19 -7.25 9.94
C ARG A 107 3.09 -7.37 11.46
N ASP A 108 3.24 -8.58 11.96
CA ASP A 108 3.24 -8.84 13.38
C ASP A 108 4.66 -8.74 13.95
N GLY A 109 4.93 -7.64 14.61
CA GLY A 109 6.21 -7.38 15.26
C GLY A 109 7.41 -7.49 14.29
N ASN A 110 8.39 -8.31 14.67
CA ASN A 110 9.61 -8.53 13.89
C ASN A 110 9.48 -9.68 12.87
N SER A 111 8.34 -10.31 12.75
CA SER A 111 8.09 -11.34 11.75
C SER A 111 8.23 -10.76 10.33
N LYS A 112 8.65 -11.59 9.38
CA LYS A 112 8.56 -11.26 7.94
C LYS A 112 7.20 -11.57 7.34
N GLU A 113 6.36 -12.27 8.10
CA GLU A 113 5.03 -12.69 7.69
C GLU A 113 4.01 -11.60 7.96
N PHE A 114 3.09 -11.42 7.04
CA PHE A 114 2.00 -10.47 7.12
C PHE A 114 0.69 -11.19 7.41
N GLN A 115 -0.11 -10.60 8.29
CA GLN A 115 -1.51 -10.95 8.43
C GLN A 115 -2.31 -10.22 7.36
N GLY A 116 -2.93 -10.99 6.47
CA GLY A 116 -3.79 -10.49 5.42
C GLY A 116 -5.27 -10.64 5.74
N ALA A 117 -6.12 -10.29 4.77
CA ALA A 117 -7.56 -10.42 4.86
C ALA A 117 -8.00 -11.86 5.14
N ARG A 118 -9.11 -12.01 5.88
CA ARG A 118 -9.74 -13.32 6.16
C ARG A 118 -8.78 -14.32 6.82
N ASN A 119 -7.92 -13.82 7.70
CA ASN A 119 -6.96 -14.61 8.45
C ASN A 119 -5.91 -15.32 7.58
N THR A 120 -5.64 -14.82 6.37
CA THR A 120 -4.54 -15.32 5.54
C THR A 120 -3.19 -14.87 6.08
N ARG A 121 -2.15 -15.63 5.76
CA ARG A 121 -0.75 -15.28 6.08
C ARG A 121 0.06 -15.33 4.79
N PHE A 122 0.86 -14.30 4.56
CA PHE A 122 1.68 -14.23 3.35
C PHE A 122 3.04 -13.58 3.60
N LEU A 123 3.94 -13.79 2.67
CA LEU A 123 5.28 -13.21 2.64
C LEU A 123 5.43 -12.34 1.40
N VAL A 124 6.29 -11.33 1.48
CA VAL A 124 6.68 -10.55 0.31
C VAL A 124 7.55 -11.41 -0.61
N PHE A 125 7.22 -11.43 -1.89
CA PHE A 125 7.97 -12.18 -2.90
C PHE A 125 9.44 -11.74 -2.92
N PRO A 126 10.42 -12.67 -2.97
CA PRO A 126 11.85 -12.34 -2.83
C PRO A 126 12.40 -11.36 -3.88
N GLY A 127 11.74 -11.29 -5.05
CA GLY A 127 12.12 -10.34 -6.11
C GLY A 127 11.75 -8.89 -5.83
N SER A 128 10.86 -8.63 -4.88
CA SER A 128 10.49 -7.27 -4.48
C SER A 128 11.63 -6.55 -3.78
N ALA A 129 11.72 -5.24 -4.01
CA ALA A 129 12.66 -4.38 -3.28
C ALA A 129 12.36 -4.33 -1.76
N LEU A 130 11.12 -4.60 -1.36
CA LEU A 130 10.67 -4.59 0.03
C LEU A 130 10.95 -5.90 0.78
N ALA A 131 11.33 -6.98 0.08
CA ALA A 131 11.52 -8.30 0.71
C ALA A 131 12.60 -8.34 1.79
N LYS A 132 13.67 -7.54 1.63
CA LYS A 132 14.79 -7.49 2.60
C LYS A 132 14.43 -6.74 3.87
N LYS A 133 13.66 -5.65 3.73
CA LYS A 133 13.20 -4.80 4.83
C LYS A 133 11.73 -4.50 4.65
N PRO A 134 10.84 -5.45 4.98
CA PRO A 134 9.41 -5.28 4.80
C PRO A 134 8.86 -4.19 5.73
N PRO A 135 7.90 -3.39 5.27
CA PRO A 135 7.24 -2.36 6.08
C PRO A 135 6.29 -2.98 7.11
N GLU A 136 5.73 -2.16 7.98
CA GLU A 136 4.70 -2.58 8.94
C GLU A 136 3.36 -2.87 8.25
N PHE A 137 2.97 -2.01 7.31
CA PHE A 137 1.76 -2.16 6.51
C PHE A 137 2.10 -2.12 5.03
N LEU A 138 1.45 -2.96 4.26
CA LEU A 138 1.61 -2.98 2.81
C LEU A 138 0.30 -3.28 2.08
N MET A 139 0.25 -2.93 0.79
CA MET A 139 -0.69 -3.43 -0.19
C MET A 139 0.02 -4.25 -1.25
N ALA A 140 -0.66 -5.23 -1.82
CA ALA A 140 -0.15 -6.07 -2.90
C ALA A 140 -1.08 -6.01 -4.12
N ALA A 141 -0.52 -5.99 -5.31
CA ALA A 141 -1.31 -6.11 -6.54
C ALA A 141 -1.95 -7.49 -6.62
N GLU A 142 -1.22 -8.54 -6.24
CA GLU A 142 -1.72 -9.90 -6.23
C GLU A 142 -1.13 -10.74 -5.10
N LEU A 143 -1.90 -11.74 -4.69
CA LEU A 143 -1.47 -12.79 -3.78
C LEU A 143 -1.44 -14.10 -4.57
N VAL A 144 -0.26 -14.72 -4.69
CA VAL A 144 -0.03 -15.94 -5.49
C VAL A 144 0.31 -17.10 -4.57
N GLU A 145 -0.49 -18.15 -4.61
CA GLU A 145 -0.27 -19.36 -3.85
C GLU A 145 0.62 -20.34 -4.63
N THR A 146 1.65 -20.80 -3.96
CA THR A 146 2.53 -21.89 -4.42
C THR A 146 2.70 -22.87 -3.26
N SER A 147 3.93 -23.13 -2.80
CA SER A 147 4.15 -23.79 -1.49
C SER A 147 3.79 -22.87 -0.32
N ARG A 148 3.73 -21.57 -0.55
CA ARG A 148 3.33 -20.50 0.36
C ARG A 148 2.56 -19.44 -0.40
N LEU A 149 1.88 -18.56 0.34
CA LEU A 149 1.21 -17.40 -0.24
C LEU A 149 2.22 -16.23 -0.33
N TRP A 150 2.40 -15.72 -1.55
CA TRP A 150 3.34 -14.64 -1.85
C TRP A 150 2.62 -13.38 -2.30
N ALA A 151 2.96 -12.25 -1.70
CA ALA A 151 2.55 -10.95 -2.17
C ALA A 151 3.50 -10.46 -3.26
N ARG A 152 2.96 -10.15 -4.43
CA ARG A 152 3.69 -9.60 -5.57
C ARG A 152 3.27 -8.18 -5.85
N ASP A 153 4.24 -7.38 -6.34
CA ASP A 153 4.07 -5.98 -6.65
C ASP A 153 3.46 -5.23 -5.46
N VAL A 154 4.29 -5.05 -4.45
CA VAL A 154 3.90 -4.53 -3.15
C VAL A 154 4.36 -3.08 -2.95
N ALA A 155 3.64 -2.35 -2.14
CA ALA A 155 4.06 -1.03 -1.66
C ALA A 155 3.75 -0.87 -0.18
N ALA A 156 4.60 -0.14 0.53
CA ALA A 156 4.32 0.33 1.87
C ALA A 156 3.12 1.29 1.84
N ILE A 157 2.25 1.19 2.82
CA ILE A 157 1.07 2.07 2.97
C ILE A 157 1.03 2.68 4.35
N ASP A 158 0.39 3.85 4.44
CA ASP A 158 0.00 4.44 5.71
C ASP A 158 -1.37 3.88 6.12
N PRO A 159 -1.53 3.31 7.34
CA PRO A 159 -2.83 2.83 7.80
C PRO A 159 -3.91 3.92 7.82
N ALA A 160 -3.55 5.20 7.92
CA ALA A 160 -4.49 6.31 7.80
C ALA A 160 -5.18 6.37 6.42
N TRP A 161 -4.51 5.93 5.36
CA TRP A 161 -5.12 5.81 4.02
C TRP A 161 -6.20 4.74 4.00
N VAL A 162 -5.96 3.63 4.70
CA VAL A 162 -6.96 2.55 4.84
C VAL A 162 -8.18 3.04 5.59
N GLU A 163 -7.97 3.80 6.67
CA GLU A 163 -9.08 4.41 7.44
C GLU A 163 -9.91 5.36 6.57
N LYS A 164 -9.26 6.14 5.71
CA LYS A 164 -9.94 7.09 4.83
C LYS A 164 -10.71 6.39 3.70
N LEU A 165 -10.08 5.44 3.01
CA LEU A 165 -10.64 4.79 1.83
C LEU A 165 -11.60 3.65 2.17
N GLY A 166 -11.37 2.99 3.29
CA GLY A 166 -12.14 1.84 3.76
C GLY A 166 -13.05 2.15 4.95
N ALA A 167 -13.40 3.41 5.20
CA ALA A 167 -14.14 3.83 6.40
C ALA A 167 -15.42 3.00 6.63
N ASP A 168 -16.19 2.74 5.57
CA ASP A 168 -17.43 1.96 5.64
C ASP A 168 -17.20 0.45 5.81
N LEU A 169 -15.98 -0.03 5.62
CA LEU A 169 -15.59 -1.44 5.72
C LEU A 169 -14.90 -1.78 7.04
N LEU A 170 -14.47 -0.76 7.78
CA LEU A 170 -13.79 -0.94 9.05
C LEU A 170 -14.73 -1.44 10.13
N LYS A 171 -14.27 -2.41 10.90
CA LYS A 171 -14.91 -2.83 12.14
C LYS A 171 -14.17 -2.20 13.31
N HIS A 172 -14.92 -1.48 14.14
CA HIS A 172 -14.40 -0.84 15.35
C HIS A 172 -14.84 -1.62 16.58
N ASN A 173 -13.90 -1.84 17.49
CA ASN A 173 -14.15 -2.38 18.81
C ASN A 173 -13.61 -1.38 19.85
N TYR A 174 -14.34 -1.20 20.92
CA TYR A 174 -13.99 -0.28 21.99
C TYR A 174 -13.89 -1.04 23.32
N SER A 175 -12.89 -0.66 24.12
CA SER A 175 -12.79 -1.15 25.49
C SER A 175 -13.93 -0.61 26.37
N GLU A 176 -14.10 -1.17 27.55
CA GLU A 176 -14.87 -0.54 28.60
C GLU A 176 -14.40 0.90 28.83
N PRO A 177 -15.33 1.87 28.96
CA PRO A 177 -14.97 3.26 29.19
C PRO A 177 -14.35 3.45 30.60
N THR A 178 -13.35 4.33 30.64
CA THR A 178 -12.70 4.74 31.89
C THR A 178 -12.70 6.25 32.02
N TRP A 179 -12.71 6.75 33.25
CA TRP A 179 -12.61 8.17 33.51
C TRP A 179 -11.16 8.63 33.45
N SER A 180 -10.89 9.66 32.67
CA SER A 180 -9.56 10.28 32.57
C SER A 180 -9.56 11.63 33.29
N ARG A 181 -8.95 11.72 34.47
CA ARG A 181 -8.77 12.98 35.23
C ARG A 181 -8.07 14.03 34.34
N LYS A 182 -6.98 13.63 33.70
CA LYS A 182 -6.20 14.53 32.82
C LYS A 182 -7.02 15.19 31.71
N ARG A 183 -8.06 14.53 31.23
CA ARG A 183 -8.93 15.01 30.14
C ARG A 183 -10.29 15.49 30.65
N ALA A 184 -10.57 15.30 31.94
CA ALA A 184 -11.88 15.51 32.55
C ALA A 184 -13.02 14.90 31.68
N ALA A 185 -12.81 13.68 31.20
CA ALA A 185 -13.72 13.03 30.26
C ALA A 185 -13.62 11.49 30.33
N ALA A 186 -14.73 10.84 29.96
CA ALA A 186 -14.73 9.41 29.71
C ALA A 186 -13.98 9.10 28.40
N ILE A 187 -13.09 8.13 28.46
CA ILE A 187 -12.28 7.65 27.33
C ILE A 187 -12.45 6.14 27.16
N ALA A 188 -12.23 5.67 25.93
CA ALA A 188 -12.11 4.25 25.61
C ALA A 188 -10.92 4.02 24.67
N HIS A 189 -10.50 2.76 24.55
CA HIS A 189 -9.48 2.33 23.62
C HIS A 189 -10.15 1.70 22.41
N GLN A 190 -9.90 2.27 21.24
CA GLN A 190 -10.41 1.82 19.94
C GLN A 190 -9.41 0.86 19.30
N LYS A 191 -9.90 -0.28 18.84
CA LYS A 191 -9.25 -1.18 17.90
C LYS A 191 -10.04 -1.22 16.62
N SER A 192 -9.36 -1.16 15.46
CA SER A 192 -10.04 -1.19 14.16
C SER A 192 -9.40 -2.21 13.24
N THR A 193 -10.23 -2.98 12.56
CA THR A 193 -9.80 -4.00 11.60
C THR A 193 -10.50 -3.83 10.25
N LEU A 194 -9.79 -4.15 9.17
CA LEU A 194 -10.34 -4.28 7.83
C LEU A 194 -10.19 -5.74 7.37
N TYR A 195 -11.31 -6.43 7.14
CA TYR A 195 -11.32 -7.87 6.82
C TYR A 195 -10.50 -8.73 7.80
N GLY A 196 -10.44 -8.32 9.06
CA GLY A 196 -9.64 -8.97 10.10
C GLY A 196 -8.18 -8.48 10.21
N VAL A 197 -7.71 -7.66 9.26
CA VAL A 197 -6.38 -7.05 9.34
C VAL A 197 -6.39 -5.92 10.36
N PRO A 198 -5.51 -5.93 11.39
CA PRO A 198 -5.46 -4.89 12.39
C PRO A 198 -4.88 -3.60 11.79
N ILE A 199 -5.71 -2.56 11.67
CA ILE A 199 -5.31 -1.24 11.15
C ILE A 199 -5.00 -0.28 12.29
N VAL A 200 -5.79 -0.30 13.36
CA VAL A 200 -5.57 0.44 14.59
C VAL A 200 -5.51 -0.57 15.73
N ALA A 201 -4.34 -0.71 16.34
CA ALA A 201 -4.15 -1.65 17.45
C ALA A 201 -4.68 -1.12 18.77
N ASP A 202 -4.45 0.18 19.04
CA ASP A 202 -4.89 0.87 20.25
C ASP A 202 -4.88 2.39 20.01
N ARG A 203 -6.05 3.00 20.13
CA ARG A 203 -6.21 4.45 20.03
C ARG A 203 -7.11 4.94 21.14
N THR A 204 -6.63 5.83 21.99
CA THR A 204 -7.49 6.49 22.97
C THR A 204 -8.45 7.45 22.28
N VAL A 205 -9.74 7.24 22.48
CA VAL A 205 -10.81 8.07 21.90
C VAL A 205 -11.72 8.62 23.00
N PRO A 206 -12.29 9.83 22.82
CA PRO A 206 -13.33 10.36 23.70
C PRO A 206 -14.59 9.49 23.60
N TYR A 207 -15.07 8.98 24.73
CA TYR A 207 -16.18 8.01 24.74
C TYR A 207 -17.52 8.61 24.33
N HIS A 208 -17.68 9.93 24.44
CA HIS A 208 -18.91 10.60 23.93
C HIS A 208 -19.14 10.43 22.42
N ARG A 209 -18.10 10.07 21.66
CA ARG A 209 -18.22 9.75 20.22
C ARG A 209 -18.74 8.34 19.96
N VAL A 210 -18.65 7.47 20.98
CA VAL A 210 -19.08 6.07 20.94
C VAL A 210 -20.46 5.93 21.52
N ASP A 211 -20.61 6.41 22.77
CA ASP A 211 -21.88 6.43 23.52
C ASP A 211 -21.99 7.75 24.29
N PRO A 212 -22.72 8.74 23.72
CA PRO A 212 -22.91 10.04 24.37
C PRO A 212 -23.62 9.96 25.72
N SER A 213 -24.58 9.04 25.88
CA SER A 213 -25.36 8.89 27.12
C SER A 213 -24.51 8.36 28.24
N ALA A 214 -23.82 7.25 28.00
CA ALA A 214 -22.93 6.67 29.01
C ALA A 214 -21.78 7.61 29.38
N ALA A 215 -21.23 8.34 28.42
CA ALA A 215 -20.18 9.32 28.65
C ALA A 215 -20.69 10.49 29.53
N ARG A 216 -21.94 10.94 29.34
CA ARG A 216 -22.58 11.96 30.16
C ARG A 216 -22.75 11.48 31.62
N ASP A 217 -23.23 10.24 31.78
CA ASP A 217 -23.42 9.66 33.10
C ASP A 217 -22.10 9.52 33.88
N MET A 218 -21.03 9.15 33.21
CA MET A 218 -19.69 9.11 33.75
C MET A 218 -19.19 10.50 34.13
N PHE A 219 -19.45 11.52 33.31
CA PHE A 219 -19.11 12.91 33.64
C PHE A 219 -19.82 13.40 34.88
N ILE A 220 -21.14 13.16 35.02
CA ILE A 220 -21.94 13.55 36.18
C ILE A 220 -21.37 12.88 37.44
N ARG A 221 -21.11 11.58 37.41
CA ARG A 221 -20.61 10.84 38.59
C ARG A 221 -19.21 11.26 38.99
N ASN A 222 -18.28 11.34 38.04
CA ASN A 222 -16.88 11.55 38.35
C ASN A 222 -16.51 13.04 38.49
N ALA A 223 -16.97 13.89 37.59
CA ALA A 223 -16.67 15.30 37.66
C ALA A 223 -17.53 16.06 38.65
N LEU A 224 -18.85 15.95 38.55
CA LEU A 224 -19.75 16.80 39.34
C LEU A 224 -19.99 16.26 40.76
N ILE A 225 -20.09 14.96 40.93
CA ILE A 225 -20.38 14.36 42.25
C ILE A 225 -19.08 14.05 42.98
N ALA A 226 -18.13 13.39 42.35
CA ALA A 226 -16.86 12.98 42.99
C ALA A 226 -15.80 14.10 42.98
N GLY A 227 -15.96 15.15 42.19
CA GLY A 227 -14.99 16.24 42.08
C GLY A 227 -13.64 15.80 41.46
N ASP A 228 -13.64 14.83 40.58
CA ASP A 228 -12.47 14.15 40.04
C ASP A 228 -12.03 14.79 38.71
N TRP A 229 -11.49 16.02 38.85
CA TRP A 229 -11.04 16.84 37.71
C TRP A 229 -9.56 16.61 37.37
#